data_94405c8f8081e53df333b844df18fcae
#
_entry.id   94405c8f8081e53df333b844df18fcae
#
_cell.length_a   1.000
_cell.length_b   1.000
_cell.length_c   1.000
_cell.angle_alpha   90.00
_cell.angle_beta   90.00
_cell.angle_gamma   90.00
#
_symmetry.space_group_name_H-M   'P 1'
#
loop_
_entity.id
_entity.type
_entity.pdbx_description
1 polymer ?
#
loop_
_entity_poly.entity_id
_entity_poly.type
_entity_poly.pdbx_seq_one_letter_code
_entity_poly.pdbx_strand_id
1 'polypeptide(L)'
;ANYGAVKGGKTINTKAIAKAIKACNKAGGGRVVIPAGEWLTGPVHLMSNVNLYLSDGAILRFTDNPEDYLPAVMTSWEGMECYNYSPLVYAFDCENVAITGTGTLQPIMDTWRKWFKRPKPHMDALAELYTMASTDVPVEKRQMAKGENNLRPHLIHFNRCKNVLLDQFKIRESPFWTIHLYMCDGGIVRNLDVYAHGHNNDGVDLAVSYTHLT
;
A
#
# COMPACT_ATOMS: atom_id res chain seq x y z
N ALA A 1 -9.49 19.22 -0.27
CA ALA A 1 -10.22 20.03 -1.18
C ALA A 1 -9.37 20.93 -2.11
N ASN A 2 -8.20 21.40 -1.69
CA ASN A 2 -7.37 22.34 -2.50
C ASN A 2 -6.91 21.78 -3.86
N TYR A 3 -6.91 20.45 -4.01
CA TYR A 3 -6.50 19.76 -5.24
C TYR A 3 -7.66 19.08 -5.96
N GLY A 4 -8.90 19.43 -5.62
CA GLY A 4 -10.12 18.90 -6.26
C GLY A 4 -10.65 17.61 -5.65
N ALA A 5 -10.18 17.20 -4.46
CA ALA A 5 -10.75 16.04 -3.78
C ALA A 5 -12.17 16.31 -3.28
N VAL A 6 -13.05 15.32 -3.42
CA VAL A 6 -14.47 15.36 -3.05
C VAL A 6 -14.72 14.41 -1.89
N LYS A 7 -15.25 14.94 -0.79
CA LYS A 7 -15.65 14.22 0.41
C LYS A 7 -16.93 13.41 0.19
N GLY A 8 -17.13 12.35 0.95
CA GLY A 8 -18.38 11.59 1.01
C GLY A 8 -18.31 10.16 0.49
N GLY A 9 -17.10 9.62 0.26
CA GLY A 9 -16.89 8.20 0.00
C GLY A 9 -17.43 7.66 -1.34
N LYS A 10 -17.86 8.52 -2.27
CA LYS A 10 -18.43 8.11 -3.56
C LYS A 10 -17.54 8.43 -4.77
N THR A 11 -16.81 9.54 -4.71
CA THR A 11 -15.94 9.99 -5.79
C THR A 11 -14.52 9.48 -5.55
N ILE A 12 -13.91 8.88 -6.56
CA ILE A 12 -12.52 8.40 -6.48
C ILE A 12 -11.57 9.60 -6.54
N ASN A 13 -10.76 9.76 -5.51
CA ASN A 13 -9.87 10.91 -5.31
C ASN A 13 -8.39 10.64 -5.65
N THR A 14 -8.06 9.51 -6.23
CA THR A 14 -6.67 9.09 -6.52
C THR A 14 -5.86 10.19 -7.20
N LYS A 15 -6.43 10.79 -8.27
CA LYS A 15 -5.75 11.87 -9.01
C LYS A 15 -5.58 13.14 -8.18
N ALA A 16 -6.54 13.48 -7.33
CA ALA A 16 -6.48 14.67 -6.48
C ALA A 16 -5.42 14.49 -5.37
N ILE A 17 -5.37 13.31 -4.75
CA ILE A 17 -4.37 12.98 -3.74
C ILE A 17 -2.97 12.95 -4.37
N ALA A 18 -2.81 12.31 -5.53
CA ALA A 18 -1.54 12.28 -6.26
C ALA A 18 -1.03 13.69 -6.61
N LYS A 19 -1.93 14.60 -7.03
CA LYS A 19 -1.57 16.01 -7.26
C LYS A 19 -1.07 16.70 -5.99
N ALA A 20 -1.72 16.45 -4.85
CA ALA A 20 -1.31 17.02 -3.56
C ALA A 20 0.07 16.51 -3.15
N ILE A 21 0.31 15.19 -3.26
CA ILE A 21 1.60 14.57 -2.96
C ILE A 21 2.71 15.14 -3.85
N LYS A 22 2.47 15.21 -5.16
CA LYS A 22 3.44 15.77 -6.10
C LYS A 22 3.76 17.24 -5.83
N ALA A 23 2.74 18.03 -5.50
CA ALA A 23 2.94 19.44 -5.16
C ALA A 23 3.72 19.61 -3.85
N CYS A 24 3.42 18.79 -2.83
CA CYS A 24 4.12 18.76 -1.57
C CYS A 24 5.62 18.39 -1.75
N ASN A 25 5.89 17.30 -2.47
CA ASN A 25 7.25 16.88 -2.78
C ASN A 25 8.03 17.96 -3.55
N LYS A 26 7.41 18.56 -4.59
CA LYS A 26 8.03 19.63 -5.37
C LYS A 26 8.35 20.89 -4.54
N ALA A 27 7.60 21.14 -3.47
CA ALA A 27 7.84 22.23 -2.52
C ALA A 27 8.93 21.92 -1.47
N GLY A 28 9.62 20.79 -1.59
CA GLY A 28 10.64 20.34 -0.64
C GLY A 28 10.13 19.39 0.43
N GLY A 29 8.87 19.04 0.42
CA GLY A 29 8.25 18.12 1.38
C GLY A 29 7.25 18.77 2.32
N GLY A 30 6.74 17.98 3.28
CA GLY A 30 5.77 18.43 4.27
C GLY A 30 4.59 17.47 4.45
N ARG A 31 3.44 18.01 4.82
CA ARG A 31 2.22 17.22 5.09
C ARG A 31 1.20 17.33 3.97
N VAL A 32 0.74 16.18 3.47
CA VAL A 32 -0.51 16.09 2.70
C VAL A 32 -1.61 15.67 3.66
N VAL A 33 -2.50 16.60 3.97
CA VAL A 33 -3.54 16.41 5.00
C VAL A 33 -4.79 15.82 4.37
N ILE A 34 -5.23 14.68 4.90
CA ILE A 34 -6.57 14.12 4.66
C ILE A 34 -7.48 14.60 5.79
N PRO A 35 -8.41 15.54 5.54
CA PRO A 35 -9.27 16.10 6.58
C PRO A 35 -10.32 15.08 7.07
N ALA A 36 -10.97 15.39 8.21
CA ALA A 36 -12.09 14.60 8.73
C ALA A 36 -13.17 14.34 7.68
N GLY A 37 -13.64 13.10 7.63
CA GLY A 37 -14.65 12.60 6.70
C GLY A 37 -14.17 11.43 5.86
N GLU A 38 -15.03 10.92 4.99
CA GLU A 38 -14.76 9.76 4.16
C GLU A 38 -14.27 10.17 2.77
N TRP A 39 -13.15 9.58 2.35
CA TRP A 39 -12.47 9.88 1.09
C TRP A 39 -12.17 8.59 0.35
N LEU A 40 -12.93 8.29 -0.71
CA LEU A 40 -12.70 7.12 -1.55
C LEU A 40 -11.51 7.37 -2.48
N THR A 41 -10.63 6.37 -2.60
CA THR A 41 -9.45 6.45 -3.48
C THR A 41 -9.07 5.06 -4.01
N GLY A 42 -8.35 5.00 -5.09
CA GLY A 42 -7.49 3.89 -5.47
C GLY A 42 -6.13 4.00 -4.76
N PRO A 43 -5.04 3.51 -5.36
CA PRO A 43 -3.72 3.50 -4.73
C PRO A 43 -3.20 4.93 -4.47
N VAL A 44 -2.46 5.06 -3.37
CA VAL A 44 -1.78 6.29 -2.97
C VAL A 44 -0.28 6.05 -3.02
N HIS A 45 0.40 6.69 -3.96
CA HIS A 45 1.86 6.63 -4.07
C HIS A 45 2.49 7.83 -3.36
N LEU A 46 3.28 7.56 -2.33
CA LEU A 46 4.04 8.58 -1.64
C LEU A 46 5.33 8.90 -2.40
N MET A 47 5.88 10.05 -2.10
CA MET A 47 7.14 10.55 -2.63
C MET A 47 8.05 10.97 -1.47
N SER A 48 9.35 11.10 -1.72
CA SER A 48 10.30 11.54 -0.70
C SER A 48 9.89 12.84 -0.02
N ASN A 49 10.15 12.94 1.27
CA ASN A 49 9.86 14.08 2.14
C ASN A 49 8.35 14.38 2.32
N VAL A 50 7.48 13.42 2.06
CA VAL A 50 6.02 13.58 2.19
C VAL A 50 5.49 12.76 3.36
N ASN A 51 4.75 13.43 4.24
CA ASN A 51 3.94 12.82 5.29
C ASN A 51 2.45 12.86 4.88
N LEU A 52 1.85 11.68 4.69
CA LEU A 52 0.41 11.54 4.56
C LEU A 52 -0.21 11.65 5.96
N TYR A 53 -0.80 12.79 6.27
CA TYR A 53 -1.37 13.06 7.58
C TYR A 53 -2.89 12.81 7.58
N LEU A 54 -3.31 11.85 8.38
CA LEU A 54 -4.72 11.48 8.55
C LEU A 54 -5.30 12.22 9.77
N SER A 55 -6.07 13.27 9.55
CA SER A 55 -6.70 14.03 10.65
C SER A 55 -7.63 13.14 11.46
N ASP A 56 -7.91 13.54 12.69
CA ASP A 56 -8.94 12.86 13.48
C ASP A 56 -10.27 12.82 12.74
N GLY A 57 -10.94 11.66 12.75
CA GLY A 57 -12.16 11.42 11.98
C GLY A 57 -11.97 11.35 10.45
N ALA A 58 -10.76 11.34 9.93
CA ALA A 58 -10.51 11.04 8.53
C ALA A 58 -10.59 9.52 8.28
N ILE A 59 -11.31 9.12 7.23
CA ILE A 59 -11.34 7.75 6.73
C ILE A 59 -10.90 7.78 5.28
N LEU A 60 -9.71 7.28 5.02
CA LEU A 60 -9.23 7.07 3.67
C LEU A 60 -9.63 5.67 3.23
N ARG A 61 -10.64 5.60 2.37
CA ARG A 61 -11.27 4.37 1.91
C ARG A 61 -10.73 3.97 0.56
N PHE A 62 -10.27 2.73 0.43
CA PHE A 62 -9.69 2.25 -0.82
C PHE A 62 -10.72 1.40 -1.58
N THR A 63 -10.77 1.60 -2.91
CA THR A 63 -11.57 0.75 -3.80
C THR A 63 -11.08 -0.69 -3.76
N ASP A 64 -11.94 -1.62 -4.16
CA ASP A 64 -11.59 -3.05 -4.31
C ASP A 64 -11.70 -3.52 -5.78
N ASN A 65 -11.71 -2.57 -6.72
CA ASN A 65 -11.58 -2.88 -8.13
C ASN A 65 -10.09 -3.02 -8.50
N PRO A 66 -9.61 -4.21 -8.90
CA PRO A 66 -8.20 -4.44 -9.23
C PRO A 66 -7.67 -3.53 -10.35
N GLU A 67 -8.52 -3.12 -11.29
CA GLU A 67 -8.14 -2.24 -12.39
C GLU A 67 -7.69 -0.85 -11.91
N ASP A 68 -8.18 -0.40 -10.74
CA ASP A 68 -7.75 0.87 -10.14
C ASP A 68 -6.29 0.83 -9.68
N TYR A 69 -5.72 -0.38 -9.53
CA TYR A 69 -4.36 -0.64 -9.04
C TYR A 69 -3.36 -0.95 -10.15
N LEU A 70 -3.74 -0.66 -11.39
CA LEU A 70 -2.86 -0.71 -12.56
C LEU A 70 -2.36 0.70 -12.94
N PRO A 71 -1.21 0.82 -13.62
CA PRO A 71 -0.34 -0.26 -14.09
C PRO A 71 0.35 -0.99 -12.94
N ALA A 72 0.79 -2.24 -13.19
CA ALA A 72 1.56 -3.02 -12.24
C ALA A 72 2.80 -2.27 -11.77
N VAL A 73 3.12 -2.39 -10.49
CA VAL A 73 4.31 -1.77 -9.90
C VAL A 73 5.27 -2.83 -9.38
N MET A 74 6.53 -2.44 -9.24
CA MET A 74 7.55 -3.28 -8.61
C MET A 74 7.22 -3.47 -7.14
N THR A 75 6.97 -4.71 -6.74
CA THR A 75 6.60 -5.11 -5.39
C THR A 75 7.22 -6.48 -5.07
N SER A 76 6.74 -7.14 -4.04
CA SER A 76 7.07 -8.52 -3.76
C SER A 76 5.85 -9.32 -3.35
N TRP A 77 5.89 -10.62 -3.56
CA TRP A 77 4.95 -11.58 -3.02
C TRP A 77 5.72 -12.57 -2.17
N GLU A 78 5.45 -12.58 -0.87
CA GLU A 78 6.14 -13.46 0.09
C GLU A 78 7.68 -13.45 -0.07
N GLY A 79 8.26 -12.25 -0.28
CA GLY A 79 9.70 -12.04 -0.46
C GLY A 79 10.21 -12.18 -1.90
N MET A 80 9.42 -12.65 -2.84
CA MET A 80 9.79 -12.74 -4.26
C MET A 80 9.42 -11.45 -4.99
N GLU A 81 10.42 -10.77 -5.53
CA GLU A 81 10.20 -9.55 -6.31
C GLU A 81 9.46 -9.85 -7.62
N CYS A 82 8.46 -9.04 -7.91
CA CYS A 82 7.64 -9.13 -9.12
C CYS A 82 6.93 -7.80 -9.41
N TYR A 83 6.32 -7.69 -10.56
CA TYR A 83 5.36 -6.63 -10.87
C TYR A 83 3.94 -7.15 -10.62
N ASN A 84 3.24 -6.49 -9.71
CA ASN A 84 1.88 -6.87 -9.33
C ASN A 84 0.99 -5.63 -9.19
N TYR A 85 -0.29 -5.82 -8.87
CA TYR A 85 -1.19 -4.73 -8.51
C TYR A 85 -0.53 -3.82 -7.47
N SER A 86 -0.68 -2.50 -7.65
CA SER A 86 -0.13 -1.54 -6.70
C SER A 86 -0.64 -1.83 -5.28
N PRO A 87 0.24 -1.79 -4.26
CA PRO A 87 -0.21 -1.69 -2.88
C PRO A 87 -1.14 -0.47 -2.69
N LEU A 88 -2.00 -0.54 -1.68
CA LEU A 88 -2.98 0.54 -1.46
C LEU A 88 -2.28 1.85 -1.05
N VAL A 89 -1.26 1.76 -0.20
CA VAL A 89 -0.31 2.86 0.03
C VAL A 89 1.08 2.36 -0.30
N TYR A 90 1.73 3.03 -1.22
CA TYR A 90 2.99 2.60 -1.82
C TYR A 90 4.05 3.69 -1.78
N ALA A 91 5.28 3.30 -1.48
CA ALA A 91 6.48 4.12 -1.68
C ALA A 91 7.61 3.23 -2.22
N PHE A 92 8.32 3.71 -3.22
CA PHE A 92 9.45 3.02 -3.81
C PHE A 92 10.64 3.96 -3.95
N ASP A 93 11.79 3.54 -3.41
CA ASP A 93 13.04 4.29 -3.45
C ASP A 93 12.87 5.74 -2.96
N CYS A 94 12.18 5.89 -1.82
CA CYS A 94 11.87 7.19 -1.23
C CYS A 94 12.61 7.39 0.09
N GLU A 95 12.87 8.65 0.43
CA GLU A 95 13.47 9.05 1.72
C GLU A 95 12.49 9.92 2.52
N ASN A 96 12.54 9.81 3.86
CA ASN A 96 11.74 10.62 4.78
C ASN A 96 10.24 10.54 4.46
N VAL A 97 9.70 9.32 4.36
CA VAL A 97 8.28 9.10 4.08
C VAL A 97 7.53 8.74 5.36
N ALA A 98 6.33 9.25 5.50
CA ALA A 98 5.54 9.02 6.69
C ALA A 98 4.04 8.86 6.41
N ILE A 99 3.37 8.10 7.29
CA ILE A 99 1.93 8.16 7.49
C ILE A 99 1.72 8.43 8.97
N THR A 100 1.04 9.52 9.31
CA THR A 100 0.81 9.90 10.71
C THR A 100 -0.61 10.44 10.93
N GLY A 101 -0.96 10.66 12.20
CA GLY A 101 -2.27 11.19 12.59
C GLY A 101 -3.19 10.10 13.13
N THR A 102 -4.42 10.45 13.52
CA THR A 102 -5.34 9.56 14.25
C THR A 102 -6.49 9.03 13.39
N GLY A 103 -6.48 9.33 12.08
CA GLY A 103 -7.46 8.84 11.13
C GLY A 103 -7.30 7.36 10.77
N THR A 104 -8.05 6.90 9.80
CA THR A 104 -8.19 5.48 9.46
C THR A 104 -7.89 5.20 7.99
N LEU A 105 -7.11 4.16 7.73
CA LEU A 105 -7.00 3.50 6.43
C LEU A 105 -7.98 2.32 6.40
N GLN A 106 -8.86 2.27 5.40
CA GLN A 106 -9.90 1.26 5.33
C GLN A 106 -10.17 0.84 3.88
N PRO A 107 -9.72 -0.33 3.43
CA PRO A 107 -10.10 -0.87 2.14
C PRO A 107 -11.55 -1.38 2.14
N ILE A 108 -12.20 -1.30 0.98
CA ILE A 108 -13.36 -2.14 0.65
C ILE A 108 -12.82 -3.55 0.38
N MET A 109 -13.52 -4.57 0.88
CA MET A 109 -12.94 -5.92 0.93
C MET A 109 -13.68 -6.97 0.10
N ASP A 110 -14.75 -6.59 -0.62
CA ASP A 110 -15.64 -7.58 -1.28
C ASP A 110 -14.91 -8.40 -2.33
N THR A 111 -14.07 -7.78 -3.14
CA THR A 111 -13.23 -8.47 -4.14
C THR A 111 -12.08 -9.21 -3.47
N TRP A 112 -11.35 -8.56 -2.57
CA TRP A 112 -10.19 -9.17 -1.94
C TRP A 112 -10.53 -10.39 -1.11
N ARG A 113 -11.66 -10.43 -0.42
CA ARG A 113 -12.14 -11.61 0.32
C ARG A 113 -12.44 -12.82 -0.59
N LYS A 114 -12.91 -12.59 -1.81
CA LYS A 114 -13.08 -13.66 -2.81
C LYS A 114 -11.73 -14.29 -3.16
N TRP A 115 -10.68 -13.47 -3.26
CA TRP A 115 -9.33 -13.92 -3.58
C TRP A 115 -8.66 -14.69 -2.43
N PHE A 116 -9.16 -14.60 -1.20
CA PHE A 116 -8.69 -15.42 -0.07
C PHE A 116 -8.88 -16.92 -0.30
N LYS A 117 -9.82 -17.32 -1.15
CA LYS A 117 -10.11 -18.73 -1.45
C LYS A 117 -8.99 -19.44 -2.22
N ARG A 118 -8.03 -18.70 -2.76
CA ARG A 118 -6.87 -19.23 -3.50
C ARG A 118 -7.23 -20.31 -4.52
N PRO A 119 -8.06 -20.01 -5.52
CA PRO A 119 -8.48 -20.98 -6.52
C PRO A 119 -7.28 -21.48 -7.34
N LYS A 120 -7.47 -22.52 -8.14
CA LYS A 120 -6.39 -23.14 -8.92
C LYS A 120 -5.58 -22.13 -9.74
N PRO A 121 -6.18 -21.15 -10.47
CA PRO A 121 -5.38 -20.16 -11.21
C PRO A 121 -4.44 -19.34 -10.31
N HIS A 122 -4.87 -19.01 -9.08
CA HIS A 122 -4.01 -18.35 -8.10
C HIS A 122 -2.82 -19.24 -7.70
N MET A 123 -3.06 -20.53 -7.46
CA MET A 123 -1.99 -21.46 -7.09
C MET A 123 -1.02 -21.71 -8.24
N ASP A 124 -1.52 -21.78 -9.47
CA ASP A 124 -0.69 -21.89 -10.68
C ASP A 124 0.19 -20.63 -10.85
N ALA A 125 -0.37 -19.43 -10.61
CA ALA A 125 0.37 -18.18 -10.65
C ALA A 125 1.49 -18.12 -9.59
N LEU A 126 1.23 -18.63 -8.39
CA LEU A 126 2.27 -18.74 -7.38
C LEU A 126 3.40 -19.69 -7.82
N ALA A 127 3.05 -20.85 -8.34
CA ALA A 127 4.03 -21.82 -8.86
C ALA A 127 4.84 -21.22 -10.01
N GLU A 128 4.21 -20.44 -10.91
CA GLU A 128 4.88 -19.69 -11.97
C GLU A 128 5.88 -18.69 -11.37
N LEU A 129 5.47 -17.88 -10.37
CA LEU A 129 6.34 -16.90 -9.74
C LEU A 129 7.53 -17.56 -9.03
N TYR A 130 7.30 -18.64 -8.28
CA TYR A 130 8.37 -19.43 -7.65
C TYR A 130 9.37 -19.96 -8.69
N THR A 131 8.87 -20.49 -9.80
CA THR A 131 9.71 -20.98 -10.90
C THR A 131 10.55 -19.85 -11.50
N MET A 132 9.90 -18.73 -11.83
CA MET A 132 10.61 -17.56 -12.36
C MET A 132 11.68 -17.03 -11.40
N ALA A 133 11.37 -16.99 -10.09
CA ALA A 133 12.33 -16.52 -9.10
C ALA A 133 13.51 -17.48 -8.94
N SER A 134 13.27 -18.80 -8.92
CA SER A 134 14.31 -19.82 -8.75
C SER A 134 15.18 -20.06 -9.98
N THR A 135 14.73 -19.61 -11.14
CA THR A 135 15.47 -19.72 -12.43
C THR A 135 16.02 -18.37 -12.91
N ASP A 136 16.13 -17.41 -12.00
CA ASP A 136 16.71 -16.08 -12.25
C ASP A 136 16.07 -15.31 -13.41
N VAL A 137 14.77 -15.53 -13.68
CA VAL A 137 14.03 -14.70 -14.63
C VAL A 137 14.07 -13.25 -14.15
N PRO A 138 14.48 -12.26 -14.99
CA PRO A 138 14.51 -10.86 -14.58
C PRO A 138 13.19 -10.38 -13.99
N VAL A 139 13.26 -9.57 -12.92
CA VAL A 139 12.08 -9.13 -12.15
C VAL A 139 11.05 -8.43 -13.05
N GLU A 140 11.50 -7.66 -14.03
CA GLU A 140 10.66 -6.93 -14.99
C GLU A 140 9.79 -7.86 -15.84
N LYS A 141 10.19 -9.12 -15.97
CA LYS A 141 9.43 -10.15 -16.69
C LYS A 141 8.44 -10.91 -15.79
N ARG A 142 8.55 -10.78 -14.47
CA ARG A 142 7.65 -11.42 -13.51
C ARG A 142 6.37 -10.62 -13.35
N GLN A 143 5.55 -10.59 -14.40
CA GLN A 143 4.31 -9.79 -14.48
C GLN A 143 3.13 -10.59 -13.93
N MET A 144 2.68 -10.26 -12.70
CA MET A 144 1.69 -11.03 -11.97
C MET A 144 0.31 -10.39 -11.90
N ALA A 145 0.18 -9.09 -12.16
CA ALA A 145 -1.11 -8.38 -12.19
C ALA A 145 -1.87 -8.66 -13.50
N LYS A 146 -2.30 -9.90 -13.68
CA LYS A 146 -2.95 -10.36 -14.92
C LYS A 146 -4.00 -11.43 -14.66
N GLY A 147 -5.10 -11.38 -15.39
CA GLY A 147 -6.11 -12.42 -15.45
C GLY A 147 -6.60 -12.87 -14.07
N GLU A 148 -6.69 -14.17 -13.87
CA GLU A 148 -7.17 -14.81 -12.64
C GLU A 148 -6.06 -15.11 -11.62
N ASN A 149 -4.87 -14.51 -11.76
CA ASN A 149 -3.76 -14.70 -10.82
C ASN A 149 -4.19 -14.36 -9.39
N ASN A 150 -5.03 -13.33 -9.22
CA ASN A 150 -5.64 -12.95 -7.94
C ASN A 150 -4.60 -12.80 -6.80
N LEU A 151 -3.39 -12.31 -7.13
CA LEU A 151 -2.37 -11.99 -6.17
C LEU A 151 -2.69 -10.65 -5.54
N ARG A 152 -3.21 -10.69 -4.32
CA ARG A 152 -3.70 -9.51 -3.59
C ARG A 152 -2.58 -8.50 -3.31
N PRO A 153 -2.83 -7.20 -3.43
CA PRO A 153 -1.86 -6.18 -3.04
C PRO A 153 -1.72 -6.08 -1.51
N HIS A 154 -0.55 -5.65 -1.04
CA HIS A 154 -0.36 -5.22 0.35
C HIS A 154 -1.22 -3.98 0.66
N LEU A 155 -1.56 -3.74 1.93
CA LEU A 155 -2.18 -2.48 2.32
C LEU A 155 -1.14 -1.35 2.27
N ILE A 156 -0.06 -1.46 3.04
CA ILE A 156 1.08 -0.54 3.01
C ILE A 156 2.31 -1.33 2.55
N HIS A 157 2.95 -0.89 1.49
CA HIS A 157 4.20 -1.46 1.05
C HIS A 157 5.21 -0.35 0.73
N PHE A 158 6.22 -0.25 1.57
CA PHE A 158 7.37 0.62 1.34
C PHE A 158 8.57 -0.24 0.95
N ASN A 159 9.12 0.06 -0.21
CA ASN A 159 10.16 -0.74 -0.84
C ASN A 159 11.40 0.13 -1.08
N ARG A 160 12.54 -0.27 -0.55
CA ARG A 160 13.82 0.46 -0.65
C ARG A 160 13.76 1.90 -0.11
N CYS A 161 12.91 2.11 0.91
CA CYS A 161 12.76 3.43 1.50
C CYS A 161 13.72 3.64 2.68
N LYS A 162 14.07 4.91 2.94
CA LYS A 162 14.86 5.31 4.11
C LYS A 162 14.09 6.27 5.00
N ASN A 163 14.32 6.18 6.31
CA ASN A 163 13.66 7.03 7.31
C ASN A 163 12.14 6.99 7.20
N VAL A 164 11.55 5.83 7.46
CA VAL A 164 10.11 5.60 7.42
C VAL A 164 9.50 5.87 8.78
N LEU A 165 8.37 6.58 8.83
CA LEU A 165 7.59 6.77 10.06
C LEU A 165 6.12 6.39 9.83
N LEU A 166 5.64 5.41 10.59
CA LEU A 166 4.23 5.03 10.67
C LEU A 166 3.76 5.21 12.12
N ASP A 167 2.88 6.21 12.38
CA ASP A 167 2.57 6.62 13.75
C ASP A 167 1.10 7.04 13.95
N GLN A 168 0.44 6.47 14.97
CA GLN A 168 -0.86 6.84 15.55
C GLN A 168 -2.12 6.52 14.74
N PHE A 169 -2.06 6.21 13.47
CA PHE A 169 -3.26 5.93 12.67
C PHE A 169 -3.86 4.54 12.92
N LYS A 170 -5.10 4.39 12.44
CA LYS A 170 -5.84 3.14 12.53
C LYS A 170 -5.87 2.43 11.19
N ILE A 171 -5.84 1.11 11.22
CA ILE A 171 -6.06 0.25 10.05
C ILE A 171 -7.28 -0.63 10.33
N ARG A 172 -8.19 -0.69 9.37
CA ARG A 172 -9.38 -1.54 9.41
C ARG A 172 -9.44 -2.36 8.15
N GLU A 173 -9.09 -3.63 8.27
CA GLU A 173 -8.94 -4.62 7.22
C GLU A 173 -7.69 -4.42 6.33
N SER A 174 -7.28 -5.50 5.66
CA SER A 174 -6.18 -5.52 4.70
C SER A 174 -6.42 -6.59 3.63
N PRO A 175 -6.08 -6.34 2.36
CA PRO A 175 -6.15 -7.37 1.32
C PRO A 175 -5.14 -8.50 1.51
N PHE A 176 -3.95 -8.19 2.00
CA PHE A 176 -2.81 -9.08 2.18
C PHE A 176 -1.99 -8.61 3.38
N TRP A 177 -0.67 -8.83 3.46
CA TRP A 177 0.17 -8.30 4.51
C TRP A 177 -0.11 -6.83 4.76
N THR A 178 -0.35 -6.47 6.02
CA THR A 178 -0.92 -5.17 6.35
C THR A 178 0.11 -4.05 6.21
N ILE A 179 1.28 -4.22 6.81
CA ILE A 179 2.42 -3.29 6.69
C ILE A 179 3.63 -4.11 6.27
N HIS A 180 4.11 -3.87 5.07
CA HIS A 180 5.29 -4.53 4.54
C HIS A 180 6.39 -3.51 4.25
N LEU A 181 7.44 -3.53 5.08
CA LEU A 181 8.66 -2.76 4.85
C LEU A 181 9.70 -3.68 4.24
N TYR A 182 10.01 -3.47 2.97
CA TYR A 182 10.90 -4.32 2.18
C TYR A 182 12.17 -3.57 1.81
N MET A 183 13.33 -4.09 2.22
CA MET A 183 14.64 -3.46 2.00
C MET A 183 14.70 -2.00 2.50
N CYS A 184 13.97 -1.68 3.57
CA CYS A 184 13.96 -0.36 4.14
C CYS A 184 15.07 -0.16 5.18
N ASP A 185 15.57 1.08 5.29
CA ASP A 185 16.59 1.49 6.25
C ASP A 185 16.05 2.61 7.15
N GLY A 186 16.06 2.39 8.48
CA GLY A 186 15.59 3.39 9.45
C GLY A 186 14.05 3.52 9.47
N GLY A 187 13.32 2.49 9.90
CA GLY A 187 11.87 2.52 10.05
C GLY A 187 11.43 2.60 11.52
N ILE A 188 10.41 3.42 11.79
CA ILE A 188 9.69 3.46 13.06
C ILE A 188 8.23 3.18 12.81
N VAL A 189 7.70 2.14 13.47
CA VAL A 189 6.28 1.77 13.46
C VAL A 189 5.79 1.74 14.89
N ARG A 190 4.86 2.62 15.25
CA ARG A 190 4.41 2.74 16.64
C ARG A 190 2.99 3.29 16.77
N ASN A 191 2.35 3.04 17.91
CA ASN A 191 1.04 3.59 18.31
C ASN A 191 -0.07 3.30 17.30
N LEU A 192 0.02 2.22 16.55
CA LEU A 192 -0.99 1.84 15.57
C LEU A 192 -2.10 1.02 16.22
N ASP A 193 -3.32 1.20 15.74
CA ASP A 193 -4.48 0.36 16.05
C ASP A 193 -4.86 -0.42 14.79
N VAL A 194 -4.42 -1.68 14.73
CA VAL A 194 -4.56 -2.54 13.55
C VAL A 194 -5.58 -3.62 13.81
N TYR A 195 -6.60 -3.68 12.96
CA TYR A 195 -7.59 -4.74 12.92
C TYR A 195 -7.73 -5.22 11.47
N ALA A 196 -7.22 -6.40 11.17
CA ALA A 196 -7.29 -7.04 9.86
C ALA A 196 -7.62 -8.52 10.02
N HIS A 197 -8.61 -9.01 9.25
CA HIS A 197 -9.10 -10.36 9.30
C HIS A 197 -8.96 -11.05 7.94
N GLY A 198 -8.27 -12.17 7.92
CA GLY A 198 -8.18 -12.96 6.70
C GLY A 198 -6.91 -13.77 6.59
N HIS A 199 -6.77 -14.39 5.44
CA HIS A 199 -5.61 -15.21 5.12
C HIS A 199 -4.40 -14.32 4.76
N ASN A 200 -3.28 -14.51 5.42
CA ASN A 200 -2.05 -13.73 5.26
C ASN A 200 -2.26 -12.22 5.48
N ASN A 201 -2.98 -11.86 6.55
CA ASN A 201 -3.18 -10.47 6.97
C ASN A 201 -2.28 -10.13 8.17
N ASP A 202 -1.01 -10.51 8.06
CA ASP A 202 -0.02 -10.26 9.10
C ASP A 202 0.10 -8.76 9.37
N GLY A 203 0.36 -8.40 10.63
CA GLY A 203 0.30 -7.00 11.07
C GLY A 203 1.46 -6.18 10.54
N VAL A 204 2.69 -6.61 10.77
CA VAL A 204 3.91 -5.94 10.31
C VAL A 204 4.92 -6.97 9.84
N ASP A 205 5.29 -6.89 8.59
CA ASP A 205 6.26 -7.75 7.94
C ASP A 205 7.50 -6.94 7.55
N LEU A 206 8.63 -7.29 8.17
CA LEU A 206 9.92 -6.70 7.87
C LEU A 206 10.73 -7.72 7.06
N ALA A 207 10.99 -7.42 5.81
CA ALA A 207 11.76 -8.29 4.95
C ALA A 207 13.02 -7.58 4.44
N VAL A 208 14.20 -8.12 4.78
CA VAL A 208 15.49 -7.57 4.40
C VAL A 208 15.64 -6.09 4.80
N SER A 209 15.00 -5.69 5.92
CA SER A 209 14.94 -4.30 6.39
C SER A 209 15.73 -4.12 7.68
N TYR A 210 16.32 -2.94 7.86
CA TYR A 210 16.96 -2.52 9.10
C TYR A 210 16.06 -1.50 9.81
N THR A 211 15.32 -1.96 10.81
CA THR A 211 14.29 -1.16 11.50
C THR A 211 14.31 -1.41 13.00
N HIS A 212 13.85 -0.41 13.77
CA HIS A 212 13.56 -0.55 15.19
C HIS A 212 12.05 -0.56 15.41
N LEU A 213 11.55 -1.62 16.02
CA LEU A 213 10.17 -1.70 16.49
C LEU A 213 10.13 -1.30 17.97
N THR A 214 9.27 -0.36 18.31
CA THR A 214 9.05 0.09 19.70
C THR A 214 7.56 0.04 20.03
#